data_c253b16c725fbe2c016131e5a5329a3e
#
_entry.id   c253b16c725fbe2c016131e5a5329a3e
#
_cell.length_a   1.000
_cell.length_b   1.000
_cell.length_c   1.000
_cell.angle_alpha   90.00
_cell.angle_beta   90.00
_cell.angle_gamma   90.00
#
_symmetry.space_group_name_H-M   'P 1'
#
loop_
_entity.id
_entity.type
_entity.pdbx_description
1 polymer ?
#
loop_
_entity_poly.entity_id
_entity_poly.type
_entity_poly.pdbx_seq_one_letter_code
_entity_poly.pdbx_strand_id
1 'polypeptide(L)'
;MSLISKSKIDSAVAMRLFAMVLLITVVALSPATGTSNQEPTTKEEKKEAKKPDAFSVRQLTHGMGLYAIGPVSPDGKSILLIAQKPDAAPNLYIMNIVDHSIRPPLTNLKWGVAAPQWSPDGQSVAFAGFNETASFDEIFTLDLNAATVRQLTKNSFGDKEPVFTPDGKRLLYTSDESPLPDAAFGILHVASISIAGGKPAYFTEDECSSIHPCIAADRKSVLLVKVSDASGRHSLWQYGLDGKPQRDLTELRFARINGYLTGAAGGLIVLWAQEQAEQQDDIYLLDPSSGKVRELPEPDLPKHNPALSPDGKLIVFIGPANFGSQLFLYDSTTNQIKQLTFKPGNTHSPMFVSNTEILFGSNRDRENELYLLDLSQPFEEKKKK
;
A
#
# COMPACT_ATOMS: atom_id res chain seq x y z
N MET A 1 -11.73 54.08 7.44
CA MET A 1 -11.42 53.96 6.02
C MET A 1 -9.96 53.51 5.87
N SER A 2 -9.74 52.27 5.60
CA SER A 2 -8.56 51.76 4.87
C SER A 2 -8.77 50.27 4.68
N LEU A 3 -8.94 49.89 3.42
CA LEU A 3 -9.12 48.53 2.91
C LEU A 3 -7.81 47.76 3.01
N ILE A 4 -7.80 46.65 3.71
CA ILE A 4 -6.72 45.65 3.60
C ILE A 4 -7.17 44.65 2.53
N SER A 5 -6.42 44.63 1.43
CA SER A 5 -6.61 43.77 0.29
C SER A 5 -6.40 42.30 0.68
N LYS A 6 -7.37 41.47 0.39
CA LYS A 6 -7.21 40.00 0.37
C LYS A 6 -6.21 39.62 -0.72
N SER A 7 -5.02 39.22 -0.36
CA SER A 7 -4.08 38.58 -1.27
C SER A 7 -4.65 37.20 -1.64
N LYS A 8 -4.88 36.97 -2.94
CA LYS A 8 -5.16 35.67 -3.52
C LYS A 8 -3.92 34.80 -3.29
N ILE A 9 -4.04 33.81 -2.41
CA ILE A 9 -3.07 32.73 -2.31
C ILE A 9 -3.23 31.91 -3.59
N ASP A 10 -2.12 31.82 -4.33
CA ASP A 10 -2.06 31.16 -5.64
C ASP A 10 -2.41 29.67 -5.47
N SER A 11 -3.49 29.23 -6.08
CA SER A 11 -4.00 27.85 -6.06
C SER A 11 -2.98 26.82 -6.60
N ALA A 12 -1.95 27.29 -7.31
CA ALA A 12 -0.88 26.46 -7.85
C ALA A 12 0.14 26.00 -6.79
N VAL A 13 0.32 26.74 -5.68
CA VAL A 13 1.22 26.36 -4.57
C VAL A 13 0.52 25.35 -3.66
N ALA A 14 -0.77 25.50 -3.40
CA ALA A 14 -1.58 24.52 -2.68
C ALA A 14 -1.66 23.18 -3.42
N MET A 15 -1.79 23.19 -4.76
CA MET A 15 -1.81 21.97 -5.58
C MET A 15 -0.46 21.23 -5.64
N ARG A 16 0.68 21.91 -5.48
CA ARG A 16 2.01 21.27 -5.49
C ARG A 16 2.37 20.60 -4.17
N LEU A 17 1.87 21.08 -3.04
CA LEU A 17 1.99 20.41 -1.73
C LEU A 17 1.02 19.22 -1.60
N PHE A 18 -0.14 19.27 -2.27
CA PHE A 18 -1.11 18.18 -2.29
C PHE A 18 -0.65 16.94 -3.07
N ALA A 19 0.23 17.10 -4.06
CA ALA A 19 0.78 15.99 -4.85
C ALA A 19 1.83 15.16 -4.10
N MET A 20 2.34 15.64 -2.95
CA MET A 20 3.46 15.00 -2.24
C MET A 20 3.03 14.04 -1.12
N VAL A 21 1.77 14.06 -0.69
CA VAL A 21 1.24 13.21 0.39
C VAL A 21 0.42 12.02 -0.12
N LEU A 22 0.17 11.96 -1.45
CA LEU A 22 -0.72 10.96 -2.06
C LEU A 22 -0.01 9.66 -2.47
N LEU A 23 1.13 9.31 -1.90
CA LEU A 23 1.99 8.26 -2.50
C LEU A 23 2.24 7.03 -1.63
N ILE A 24 1.41 6.65 -0.66
CA ILE A 24 1.95 5.62 0.27
C ILE A 24 1.06 4.43 0.63
N THR A 25 -0.15 4.25 0.13
CA THR A 25 -0.78 2.90 0.20
C THR A 25 -1.71 2.59 -0.94
N VAL A 26 -2.02 3.58 -1.68
CA VAL A 26 -2.37 3.42 -3.07
C VAL A 26 -1.18 4.05 -3.77
N VAL A 27 -0.36 3.26 -4.44
CA VAL A 27 0.26 3.79 -5.65
C VAL A 27 -0.96 4.13 -6.50
N ALA A 28 -1.56 5.30 -6.20
CA ALA A 28 -2.33 5.96 -7.19
C ALA A 28 -1.37 5.99 -8.35
N LEU A 29 -1.66 5.22 -9.37
CA LEU A 29 -1.13 5.45 -10.66
C LEU A 29 -1.37 6.94 -10.93
N SER A 30 -0.46 7.81 -10.45
CA SER A 30 -0.14 8.94 -11.29
C SER A 30 0.07 8.26 -12.62
N PRO A 31 -0.68 8.58 -13.66
CA PRO A 31 -0.34 8.08 -14.97
C PRO A 31 1.15 8.37 -15.06
N ALA A 32 1.95 7.31 -15.04
CA ALA A 32 3.39 7.43 -15.16
C ALA A 32 3.56 8.31 -16.36
N THR A 33 3.97 9.54 -16.12
CA THR A 33 4.15 10.52 -17.18
C THR A 33 5.22 9.91 -18.05
N GLY A 34 4.75 9.19 -19.09
CA GLY A 34 5.53 8.86 -20.25
C GLY A 34 6.69 7.89 -20.08
N THR A 35 6.52 6.70 -19.48
CA THR A 35 7.16 5.54 -20.09
C THR A 35 6.11 4.90 -20.99
N SER A 36 6.02 5.43 -22.20
CA SER A 36 5.35 4.75 -23.30
C SER A 36 5.74 3.27 -23.25
N ASN A 37 4.79 2.36 -23.47
CA ASN A 37 5.07 0.99 -23.89
C ASN A 37 5.93 1.10 -25.16
N GLN A 38 7.24 1.28 -25.01
CA GLN A 38 8.13 1.31 -26.15
C GLN A 38 8.16 -0.08 -26.71
N GLU A 39 7.64 -0.23 -27.91
CA GLU A 39 7.80 -1.49 -28.65
C GLU A 39 9.29 -1.80 -28.80
N PRO A 40 9.70 -3.07 -28.60
CA PRO A 40 11.09 -3.48 -28.76
C PRO A 40 11.60 -3.10 -30.15
N THR A 41 12.61 -2.26 -30.21
CA THR A 41 13.13 -1.72 -31.49
C THR A 41 14.31 -2.52 -32.04
N THR A 42 15.18 -3.02 -31.17
CA THR A 42 16.36 -3.79 -31.56
C THR A 42 16.08 -5.30 -31.63
N LYS A 43 16.98 -6.04 -32.28
CA LYS A 43 16.89 -7.54 -32.36
C LYS A 43 17.04 -8.18 -30.97
N GLU A 44 17.90 -7.64 -30.12
CA GLU A 44 18.10 -8.13 -28.75
C GLU A 44 16.88 -7.85 -27.88
N GLU A 45 16.34 -6.64 -27.90
CA GLU A 45 15.10 -6.30 -27.21
C GLU A 45 13.93 -7.18 -27.66
N LYS A 46 13.78 -7.42 -28.96
CA LYS A 46 12.75 -8.32 -29.49
C LYS A 46 12.94 -9.79 -29.05
N LYS A 47 14.18 -10.22 -28.79
CA LYS A 47 14.48 -11.54 -28.25
C LYS A 47 14.16 -11.62 -26.76
N GLU A 48 14.47 -10.59 -26.01
CA GLU A 48 14.20 -10.50 -24.58
C GLU A 48 12.71 -10.34 -24.29
N ALA A 49 11.99 -9.53 -25.07
CA ALA A 49 10.54 -9.40 -25.00
C ALA A 49 9.76 -10.71 -25.28
N LYS A 50 10.42 -11.71 -25.84
CA LYS A 50 9.86 -13.04 -26.09
C LYS A 50 10.27 -14.06 -25.03
N LYS A 51 11.07 -13.67 -24.03
CA LYS A 51 11.43 -14.56 -22.94
C LYS A 51 10.17 -14.92 -22.16
N PRO A 52 9.87 -16.19 -21.93
CA PRO A 52 8.73 -16.59 -21.13
C PRO A 52 8.94 -16.17 -19.66
N ASP A 53 7.86 -15.96 -18.94
CA ASP A 53 7.90 -15.80 -17.48
C ASP A 53 8.59 -17.02 -16.84
N ALA A 54 9.23 -16.82 -15.68
CA ALA A 54 9.98 -17.91 -15.03
C ALA A 54 9.08 -19.03 -14.50
N PHE A 55 7.79 -18.69 -14.28
CA PHE A 55 6.77 -19.57 -13.74
C PHE A 55 5.47 -19.43 -14.52
N SER A 56 4.50 -20.31 -14.24
CA SER A 56 3.16 -20.22 -14.82
C SER A 56 2.47 -18.94 -14.38
N VAL A 57 1.99 -18.15 -15.35
CA VAL A 57 1.21 -16.93 -15.14
C VAL A 57 -0.14 -17.08 -15.83
N ARG A 58 -1.21 -16.89 -15.07
CA ARG A 58 -2.58 -16.97 -15.56
C ARG A 58 -3.33 -15.67 -15.29
N GLN A 59 -3.99 -15.15 -16.31
CA GLN A 59 -4.91 -14.01 -16.16
C GLN A 59 -6.20 -14.47 -15.49
N LEU A 60 -6.67 -13.71 -14.49
CA LEU A 60 -7.88 -14.02 -13.73
C LEU A 60 -9.07 -13.14 -14.09
N THR A 61 -8.83 -11.92 -14.58
CA THR A 61 -9.90 -10.97 -14.91
C THR A 61 -9.79 -10.46 -16.33
N HIS A 62 -10.91 -9.97 -16.87
CA HIS A 62 -11.01 -9.39 -18.20
C HIS A 62 -11.93 -8.17 -18.15
N GLY A 63 -11.44 -6.99 -18.52
CA GLY A 63 -12.19 -5.73 -18.50
C GLY A 63 -12.56 -5.25 -17.09
N MET A 64 -11.80 -5.68 -16.07
CA MET A 64 -12.06 -5.26 -14.69
C MET A 64 -11.51 -3.88 -14.39
N GLY A 65 -10.42 -3.47 -15.07
CA GLY A 65 -9.72 -2.22 -14.77
C GLY A 65 -9.15 -2.24 -13.36
N LEU A 66 -8.34 -3.27 -13.02
CA LEU A 66 -7.76 -3.41 -11.69
C LEU A 66 -6.92 -2.19 -11.33
N TYR A 67 -7.21 -1.60 -10.17
CA TYR A 67 -6.51 -0.44 -9.63
C TYR A 67 -5.51 -0.82 -8.54
N ALA A 68 -5.93 -1.65 -7.58
CA ALA A 68 -5.08 -2.14 -6.51
C ALA A 68 -5.56 -3.49 -5.97
N ILE A 69 -4.63 -4.24 -5.39
CA ILE A 69 -4.87 -5.44 -4.60
C ILE A 69 -4.73 -5.05 -3.13
N GLY A 70 -5.76 -5.28 -2.34
CA GLY A 70 -5.80 -5.03 -0.90
C GLY A 70 -5.41 -6.27 -0.08
N PRO A 71 -5.65 -6.24 1.23
CA PRO A 71 -5.25 -7.32 2.14
C PRO A 71 -6.10 -8.58 1.99
N VAL A 72 -5.49 -9.71 2.36
CA VAL A 72 -6.16 -10.99 2.55
C VAL A 72 -7.01 -10.95 3.81
N SER A 73 -8.19 -11.59 3.77
CA SER A 73 -9.08 -11.70 4.93
C SER A 73 -8.44 -12.48 6.10
N PRO A 74 -8.87 -12.24 7.35
CA PRO A 74 -8.31 -12.93 8.52
C PRO A 74 -8.40 -14.45 8.47
N ASP A 75 -9.39 -14.99 7.75
CA ASP A 75 -9.56 -16.43 7.55
C ASP A 75 -8.76 -17.01 6.37
N GLY A 76 -8.03 -16.16 5.64
CA GLY A 76 -7.19 -16.54 4.50
C GLY A 76 -7.94 -16.91 3.23
N LYS A 77 -9.28 -16.71 3.14
CA LYS A 77 -10.10 -17.22 2.04
C LYS A 77 -10.49 -16.18 1.00
N SER A 78 -10.34 -14.92 1.32
CA SER A 78 -10.76 -13.82 0.46
C SER A 78 -9.71 -12.73 0.39
N ILE A 79 -9.73 -11.94 -0.68
CA ILE A 79 -8.88 -10.78 -0.85
C ILE A 79 -9.71 -9.59 -1.33
N LEU A 80 -9.36 -8.40 -0.85
CA LEU A 80 -9.96 -7.15 -1.30
C LEU A 80 -9.30 -6.72 -2.61
N LEU A 81 -10.11 -6.23 -3.54
CA LEU A 81 -9.65 -5.63 -4.78
C LEU A 81 -10.29 -4.26 -4.93
N ILE A 82 -9.53 -3.31 -5.46
CA ILE A 82 -10.05 -2.03 -5.93
C ILE A 82 -9.97 -2.06 -7.46
N ALA A 83 -11.11 -1.86 -8.11
CA ALA A 83 -11.17 -1.85 -9.55
C ALA A 83 -12.04 -0.70 -10.04
N GLN A 84 -11.69 -0.16 -11.21
CA GLN A 84 -12.34 0.98 -11.84
C GLN A 84 -12.81 0.60 -13.24
N LYS A 85 -14.11 0.53 -13.43
CA LYS A 85 -14.69 0.43 -14.78
C LYS A 85 -14.55 1.75 -15.52
N PRO A 86 -14.57 1.74 -16.87
CA PRO A 86 -14.62 2.98 -17.64
C PRO A 86 -15.74 3.90 -17.15
N ASP A 87 -15.45 5.19 -17.00
CA ASP A 87 -16.38 6.24 -16.56
C ASP A 87 -16.98 6.06 -15.15
N ALA A 88 -16.39 5.21 -14.32
CA ALA A 88 -16.79 5.01 -12.93
C ALA A 88 -15.65 5.33 -11.97
N ALA A 89 -15.98 5.64 -10.71
CA ALA A 89 -14.97 5.72 -9.65
C ALA A 89 -14.47 4.33 -9.25
N PRO A 90 -13.24 4.19 -8.70
CA PRO A 90 -12.77 2.93 -8.13
C PRO A 90 -13.71 2.43 -7.02
N ASN A 91 -14.08 1.17 -7.08
CA ASN A 91 -14.94 0.51 -6.12
C ASN A 91 -14.29 -0.74 -5.52
N LEU A 92 -14.82 -1.16 -4.38
CA LEU A 92 -14.33 -2.31 -3.62
C LEU A 92 -15.00 -3.60 -4.09
N TYR A 93 -14.18 -4.63 -4.31
CA TYR A 93 -14.59 -5.97 -4.66
C TYR A 93 -13.96 -6.98 -3.68
N ILE A 94 -14.56 -8.17 -3.58
CA ILE A 94 -13.97 -9.31 -2.89
C ILE A 94 -13.82 -10.45 -3.89
N MET A 95 -12.61 -11.02 -3.91
CA MET A 95 -12.33 -12.25 -4.65
C MET A 95 -12.11 -13.40 -3.65
N ASN A 96 -12.71 -14.56 -3.91
CA ASN A 96 -12.38 -15.80 -3.25
C ASN A 96 -11.02 -16.31 -3.76
N ILE A 97 -10.10 -16.65 -2.85
CA ILE A 97 -8.73 -17.06 -3.22
C ILE A 97 -8.69 -18.45 -3.86
N VAL A 98 -9.62 -19.35 -3.48
CA VAL A 98 -9.59 -20.75 -3.93
C VAL A 98 -10.13 -20.91 -5.34
N ASP A 99 -11.33 -20.37 -5.61
CA ASP A 99 -12.01 -20.52 -6.91
C ASP A 99 -11.90 -19.30 -7.81
N HIS A 100 -11.29 -18.22 -7.31
CA HIS A 100 -11.08 -16.91 -7.97
C HIS A 100 -12.39 -16.21 -8.38
N SER A 101 -13.52 -16.61 -7.81
CA SER A 101 -14.79 -15.92 -8.03
C SER A 101 -14.76 -14.52 -7.43
N ILE A 102 -15.25 -13.53 -8.17
CA ILE A 102 -15.30 -12.13 -7.74
C ILE A 102 -16.75 -11.76 -7.50
N ARG A 103 -17.05 -11.27 -6.30
CA ARG A 103 -18.38 -10.73 -5.98
C ARG A 103 -18.61 -9.41 -6.72
N PRO A 104 -19.86 -9.05 -7.02
CA PRO A 104 -20.20 -7.70 -7.49
C PRO A 104 -19.60 -6.62 -6.59
N PRO A 105 -19.45 -5.37 -7.09
CA PRO A 105 -18.89 -4.30 -6.28
C PRO A 105 -19.69 -4.13 -4.99
N LEU A 106 -18.97 -4.11 -3.88
CA LEU A 106 -19.54 -3.98 -2.53
C LEU A 106 -19.88 -2.53 -2.20
N THR A 107 -19.26 -1.61 -2.90
CA THR A 107 -19.52 -0.19 -2.77
C THR A 107 -20.02 0.34 -4.12
N ASN A 108 -20.91 1.31 -4.08
CA ASN A 108 -21.35 2.06 -5.26
C ASN A 108 -21.13 3.54 -5.00
N LEU A 109 -19.87 3.86 -4.64
CA LEU A 109 -19.48 5.22 -4.34
C LEU A 109 -19.12 5.95 -5.62
N LYS A 110 -19.56 7.18 -5.73
CA LYS A 110 -19.28 8.02 -6.91
C LYS A 110 -17.88 8.61 -6.93
N TRP A 111 -17.16 8.49 -5.82
CA TRP A 111 -15.89 9.19 -5.55
C TRP A 111 -14.70 8.29 -5.24
N GLY A 112 -14.88 6.98 -5.23
CA GLY A 112 -13.78 6.02 -5.08
C GLY A 112 -13.50 5.59 -3.64
N VAL A 113 -12.67 4.57 -3.54
CA VAL A 113 -12.20 3.94 -2.29
C VAL A 113 -10.68 3.79 -2.32
N ALA A 114 -10.06 3.86 -1.14
CA ALA A 114 -8.62 3.68 -0.95
C ALA A 114 -8.33 2.96 0.37
N ALA A 115 -7.15 2.35 0.46
CA ALA A 115 -6.60 1.74 1.68
C ALA A 115 -7.60 0.84 2.45
N PRO A 116 -8.26 -0.14 1.81
CA PRO A 116 -9.22 -1.00 2.47
C PRO A 116 -8.52 -1.93 3.47
N GLN A 117 -9.18 -2.18 4.61
CA GLN A 117 -8.69 -3.05 5.68
C GLN A 117 -9.82 -3.91 6.23
N TRP A 118 -9.54 -5.20 6.45
CA TRP A 118 -10.46 -6.12 7.11
C TRP A 118 -10.56 -5.82 8.60
N SER A 119 -11.77 -5.96 9.17
CA SER A 119 -11.91 -6.11 10.61
C SER A 119 -11.29 -7.44 11.07
N PRO A 120 -10.84 -7.54 12.35
CA PRO A 120 -10.21 -8.76 12.86
C PRO A 120 -11.10 -10.03 12.81
N ASP A 121 -12.41 -9.86 12.78
CA ASP A 121 -13.41 -10.94 12.65
C ASP A 121 -13.81 -11.22 11.18
N GLY A 122 -13.30 -10.42 10.24
CA GLY A 122 -13.61 -10.55 8.81
C GLY A 122 -15.04 -10.17 8.40
N GLN A 123 -15.83 -9.54 9.29
CA GLN A 123 -17.23 -9.20 9.00
C GLN A 123 -17.42 -7.78 8.46
N SER A 124 -16.38 -6.95 8.56
CA SER A 124 -16.41 -5.57 8.09
C SER A 124 -15.13 -5.20 7.36
N VAL A 125 -15.22 -4.15 6.56
CA VAL A 125 -14.08 -3.51 5.90
C VAL A 125 -14.09 -2.02 6.23
N ALA A 126 -12.95 -1.50 6.69
CA ALA A 126 -12.72 -0.06 6.79
C ALA A 126 -11.98 0.42 5.54
N PHE A 127 -12.23 1.65 5.10
CA PHE A 127 -11.56 2.24 3.95
C PHE A 127 -11.60 3.76 4.02
N ALA A 128 -10.70 4.42 3.30
CA ALA A 128 -10.78 5.85 3.02
C ALA A 128 -11.57 6.08 1.73
N GLY A 129 -12.30 7.18 1.66
CA GLY A 129 -13.07 7.56 0.49
C GLY A 129 -13.36 9.05 0.47
N PHE A 130 -13.55 9.59 -0.74
CA PHE A 130 -13.94 10.99 -0.90
C PHE A 130 -15.44 11.18 -0.61
N ASN A 131 -15.79 12.28 0.02
CA ASN A 131 -17.17 12.72 0.15
C ASN A 131 -17.56 13.64 -1.02
N GLU A 132 -18.80 13.55 -1.51
CA GLU A 132 -19.33 14.41 -2.59
C GLU A 132 -19.19 15.92 -2.30
N THR A 133 -19.18 16.30 -1.03
CA THR A 133 -19.17 17.70 -0.58
C THR A 133 -17.83 18.16 -0.02
N ALA A 134 -16.89 17.23 0.24
CA ALA A 134 -15.60 17.52 0.84
C ALA A 134 -14.48 17.24 -0.17
N SER A 135 -13.50 18.15 -0.20
CA SER A 135 -12.27 17.96 -0.98
C SER A 135 -11.26 17.05 -0.27
N PHE A 136 -11.70 16.28 0.72
CA PHE A 136 -10.85 15.51 1.63
C PHE A 136 -11.31 14.06 1.73
N ASP A 137 -10.35 13.15 1.96
CA ASP A 137 -10.64 11.77 2.28
C ASP A 137 -11.26 11.66 3.69
N GLU A 138 -12.21 10.76 3.84
CA GLU A 138 -12.87 10.45 5.11
C GLU A 138 -12.84 8.95 5.38
N ILE A 139 -13.00 8.53 6.63
CA ILE A 139 -13.03 7.13 7.01
C ILE A 139 -14.44 6.58 6.96
N PHE A 140 -14.57 5.43 6.30
CA PHE A 140 -15.81 4.66 6.18
C PHE A 140 -15.64 3.23 6.68
N THR A 141 -16.75 2.60 7.04
CA THR A 141 -16.86 1.17 7.26
C THR A 141 -17.96 0.57 6.39
N LEU A 142 -17.75 -0.64 5.94
CA LEU A 142 -18.73 -1.48 5.24
C LEU A 142 -18.99 -2.71 6.09
N ASP A 143 -20.24 -2.93 6.51
CA ASP A 143 -20.71 -4.19 7.08
C ASP A 143 -21.02 -5.16 5.93
N LEU A 144 -20.34 -6.29 5.90
CA LEU A 144 -20.46 -7.26 4.81
C LEU A 144 -21.72 -8.10 4.89
N ASN A 145 -22.32 -8.23 6.06
CA ASN A 145 -23.57 -8.99 6.27
C ASN A 145 -24.78 -8.12 5.92
N ALA A 146 -24.80 -6.89 6.41
CA ALA A 146 -25.88 -5.94 6.14
C ALA A 146 -25.74 -5.21 4.79
N ALA A 147 -24.56 -5.32 4.13
CA ALA A 147 -24.20 -4.57 2.93
C ALA A 147 -24.38 -3.04 3.09
N THR A 148 -24.06 -2.49 4.27
CA THR A 148 -24.25 -1.09 4.60
C THR A 148 -22.93 -0.37 4.75
N VAL A 149 -22.79 0.77 4.05
CA VAL A 149 -21.66 1.68 4.19
C VAL A 149 -22.01 2.76 5.20
N ARG A 150 -21.10 3.02 6.13
CA ARG A 150 -21.21 4.06 7.14
C ARG A 150 -19.99 4.96 7.11
N GLN A 151 -20.21 6.26 7.03
CA GLN A 151 -19.16 7.27 7.22
C GLN A 151 -18.91 7.46 8.72
N LEU A 152 -17.64 7.39 9.15
CA LEU A 152 -17.24 7.54 10.55
C LEU A 152 -16.69 8.92 10.85
N THR A 153 -15.89 9.48 9.94
CA THR A 153 -15.38 10.85 10.08
C THR A 153 -16.11 11.78 9.11
N LYS A 154 -16.31 13.02 9.54
CA LYS A 154 -16.93 14.08 8.73
C LYS A 154 -16.41 15.41 9.19
N ASN A 155 -15.32 15.84 8.61
CA ASN A 155 -14.62 17.07 9.00
C ASN A 155 -14.07 17.80 7.75
N SER A 156 -13.19 18.79 7.94
CA SER A 156 -12.54 19.54 6.85
C SER A 156 -11.08 19.15 6.69
N PHE A 157 -10.74 17.93 7.10
CA PHE A 157 -9.39 17.39 7.12
C PHE A 157 -9.34 16.09 6.36
N GLY A 158 -8.14 15.69 5.91
CA GLY A 158 -7.92 14.42 5.22
C GLY A 158 -7.67 13.29 6.22
N ASP A 159 -8.58 12.33 6.26
CA ASP A 159 -8.48 11.13 7.09
C ASP A 159 -8.21 9.91 6.22
N LYS A 160 -7.08 9.21 6.44
CA LYS A 160 -6.55 8.16 5.55
C LYS A 160 -6.04 6.96 6.32
N GLU A 161 -5.83 5.84 5.59
CA GLU A 161 -5.13 4.66 6.08
C GLU A 161 -5.72 4.06 7.36
N PRO A 162 -7.03 3.74 7.37
CA PRO A 162 -7.64 3.16 8.56
C PRO A 162 -7.09 1.76 8.85
N VAL A 163 -6.86 1.47 10.13
CA VAL A 163 -6.53 0.13 10.61
C VAL A 163 -7.34 -0.20 11.85
N PHE A 164 -7.94 -1.40 11.91
CA PHE A 164 -8.68 -1.84 13.09
C PHE A 164 -7.75 -2.13 14.26
N THR A 165 -8.15 -1.74 15.46
CA THR A 165 -7.55 -2.27 16.68
C THR A 165 -7.79 -3.78 16.79
N PRO A 166 -6.92 -4.55 17.50
CA PRO A 166 -7.04 -6.02 17.59
C PRO A 166 -8.35 -6.54 18.15
N ASP A 167 -9.07 -5.73 18.95
CA ASP A 167 -10.40 -6.04 19.50
C ASP A 167 -11.56 -5.67 18.55
N GLY A 168 -11.24 -5.06 17.40
CA GLY A 168 -12.20 -4.64 16.38
C GLY A 168 -13.10 -3.48 16.77
N LYS A 169 -12.87 -2.82 17.92
CA LYS A 169 -13.79 -1.79 18.44
C LYS A 169 -13.46 -0.38 17.98
N ARG A 170 -12.25 -0.13 17.54
CA ARG A 170 -11.80 1.17 17.07
C ARG A 170 -11.03 1.04 15.77
N LEU A 171 -10.92 2.17 15.08
CA LEU A 171 -9.96 2.38 13.99
C LEU A 171 -8.90 3.38 14.45
N LEU A 172 -7.66 3.11 14.07
CA LEU A 172 -6.60 4.12 13.99
C LEU A 172 -6.51 4.58 12.54
N TYR A 173 -6.17 5.82 12.31
CA TYR A 173 -6.03 6.39 10.96
C TYR A 173 -5.11 7.62 10.99
N THR A 174 -4.52 7.95 9.86
CA THR A 174 -3.74 9.18 9.68
C THR A 174 -4.69 10.34 9.39
N SER A 175 -4.56 11.46 10.13
CA SER A 175 -5.34 12.67 9.94
C SER A 175 -4.45 13.90 9.80
N ASP A 176 -4.84 14.87 8.99
CA ASP A 176 -4.22 16.20 8.94
C ASP A 176 -4.89 17.22 9.89
N GLU A 177 -5.85 16.77 10.70
CA GLU A 177 -6.37 17.53 11.85
C GLU A 177 -5.34 17.49 13.00
N SER A 178 -4.88 18.66 13.46
CA SER A 178 -3.91 18.75 14.55
C SER A 178 -4.59 18.91 15.92
N PRO A 179 -4.12 18.17 16.96
CA PRO A 179 -4.53 18.41 18.35
C PRO A 179 -3.99 19.71 18.92
N LEU A 180 -2.95 20.26 18.30
CA LEU A 180 -2.24 21.45 18.79
C LEU A 180 -2.84 22.70 18.16
N PRO A 181 -3.34 23.66 18.96
CA PRO A 181 -4.06 24.85 18.46
C PRO A 181 -3.23 25.75 17.55
N ASP A 182 -1.90 25.75 17.76
CA ASP A 182 -0.95 26.62 17.05
C ASP A 182 0.02 25.78 16.16
N ALA A 183 -0.32 24.52 15.88
CA ALA A 183 0.54 23.67 15.04
C ALA A 183 0.70 24.25 13.64
N ALA A 184 1.88 24.11 13.10
CA ALA A 184 2.13 24.42 11.70
C ALA A 184 1.18 23.60 10.82
N PHE A 185 0.60 24.24 9.82
CA PHE A 185 -0.26 23.57 8.87
C PHE A 185 0.51 22.44 8.15
N GLY A 186 -0.02 21.21 8.17
CA GLY A 186 0.57 20.07 7.49
C GLY A 186 1.25 19.02 8.39
N ILE A 187 1.16 19.16 9.73
CA ILE A 187 1.55 18.08 10.64
C ILE A 187 0.45 17.03 10.65
N LEU A 188 0.82 15.79 10.37
CA LEU A 188 -0.07 14.64 10.33
C LEU A 188 -0.04 13.90 11.67
N HIS A 189 -1.19 13.47 12.16
CA HIS A 189 -1.32 12.74 13.41
C HIS A 189 -2.02 11.40 13.20
N VAL A 190 -1.73 10.43 14.06
CA VAL A 190 -2.57 9.24 14.16
C VAL A 190 -3.72 9.56 15.12
N ALA A 191 -4.94 9.44 14.61
CA ALA A 191 -6.17 9.57 15.38
C ALA A 191 -6.87 8.23 15.55
N SER A 192 -7.83 8.14 16.45
CA SER A 192 -8.62 6.94 16.68
C SER A 192 -10.11 7.25 16.82
N ILE A 193 -10.96 6.42 16.21
CA ILE A 193 -12.43 6.54 16.30
C ILE A 193 -13.07 5.19 16.63
N SER A 194 -14.15 5.20 17.39
CA SER A 194 -14.97 4.00 17.61
C SER A 194 -15.69 3.58 16.32
N ILE A 195 -15.77 2.28 16.02
CA ILE A 195 -16.59 1.78 14.91
C ILE A 195 -18.07 2.08 15.08
N ALA A 196 -18.52 2.34 16.33
CA ALA A 196 -19.85 2.86 16.62
C ALA A 196 -20.00 4.35 16.28
N GLY A 197 -18.92 5.03 15.87
CA GLY A 197 -18.87 6.46 15.64
C GLY A 197 -18.64 7.26 16.92
N GLY A 198 -18.87 8.57 16.85
CA GLY A 198 -18.61 9.49 17.95
C GLY A 198 -17.45 10.44 17.66
N LYS A 199 -16.95 11.12 18.67
CA LYS A 199 -15.84 12.07 18.52
C LYS A 199 -14.51 11.29 18.41
N PRO A 200 -13.65 11.61 17.41
CA PRO A 200 -12.29 11.11 17.36
C PRO A 200 -11.47 11.51 18.60
N ALA A 201 -10.45 10.71 18.90
CA ALA A 201 -9.43 11.04 19.88
C ALA A 201 -8.06 10.89 19.22
N TYR A 202 -7.12 11.77 19.58
CA TYR A 202 -5.76 11.64 19.08
C TYR A 202 -5.06 10.45 19.72
N PHE A 203 -4.31 9.72 18.92
CA PHE A 203 -3.46 8.63 19.36
C PHE A 203 -2.01 9.11 19.54
N THR A 204 -1.60 10.08 18.72
CA THR A 204 -0.33 10.81 18.85
C THR A 204 -0.62 12.30 19.01
N GLU A 205 0.10 12.97 19.93
CA GLU A 205 -0.12 14.38 20.28
C GLU A 205 1.18 15.19 20.26
N ASP A 206 2.23 14.65 19.66
CA ASP A 206 3.54 15.30 19.54
C ASP A 206 3.63 16.26 18.35
N GLU A 207 4.66 17.10 18.33
CA GLU A 207 4.87 18.13 17.31
C GLU A 207 5.40 17.55 15.96
N CYS A 208 5.68 16.26 15.91
CA CYS A 208 6.18 15.58 14.72
C CYS A 208 5.04 14.88 13.97
N SER A 209 5.10 14.85 12.65
CA SER A 209 4.17 14.06 11.86
C SER A 209 4.27 12.56 12.18
N SER A 210 3.11 11.94 12.37
CA SER A 210 2.93 10.51 12.63
C SER A 210 1.98 9.94 11.58
N ILE A 211 2.43 8.94 10.82
CA ILE A 211 1.72 8.41 9.65
C ILE A 211 1.82 6.89 9.58
N HIS A 212 1.00 6.28 8.72
CA HIS A 212 0.99 4.85 8.42
C HIS A 212 0.82 3.96 9.65
N PRO A 213 -0.25 4.13 10.45
CA PRO A 213 -0.49 3.22 11.57
C PRO A 213 -0.70 1.78 11.08
N CYS A 214 -0.11 0.82 11.78
CA CYS A 214 -0.30 -0.61 11.53
C CYS A 214 -0.26 -1.37 12.85
N ILE A 215 -1.09 -2.38 13.01
CA ILE A 215 -1.00 -3.28 14.16
C ILE A 215 0.19 -4.21 13.95
N ALA A 216 1.09 -4.25 14.93
CA ALA A 216 2.22 -5.15 14.89
C ALA A 216 1.78 -6.63 14.93
N ALA A 217 2.64 -7.53 14.48
CA ALA A 217 2.36 -8.97 14.43
C ALA A 217 2.01 -9.58 15.79
N ASP A 218 2.50 -8.99 16.88
CA ASP A 218 2.19 -9.40 18.26
C ASP A 218 0.75 -9.07 18.68
N ARG A 219 0.02 -8.25 17.89
CA ARG A 219 -1.32 -7.73 18.16
C ARG A 219 -1.44 -6.96 19.49
N LYS A 220 -0.32 -6.51 20.06
CA LYS A 220 -0.24 -5.79 21.35
C LYS A 220 0.32 -4.38 21.19
N SER A 221 0.90 -4.10 20.04
CA SER A 221 1.52 -2.81 19.75
C SER A 221 1.08 -2.27 18.39
N VAL A 222 1.29 -0.97 18.22
CA VAL A 222 1.09 -0.23 16.97
C VAL A 222 2.45 0.20 16.45
N LEU A 223 2.68 -0.01 15.18
CA LEU A 223 3.79 0.60 14.47
C LEU A 223 3.29 1.84 13.74
N LEU A 224 4.12 2.86 13.68
CA LEU A 224 3.86 4.06 12.87
C LEU A 224 5.19 4.72 12.47
N VAL A 225 5.15 5.49 11.42
CA VAL A 225 6.29 6.28 10.94
C VAL A 225 6.20 7.67 11.54
N LYS A 226 7.27 8.13 12.17
CA LYS A 226 7.44 9.52 12.59
C LYS A 226 8.37 10.25 11.63
N VAL A 227 8.03 11.50 11.35
CA VAL A 227 8.83 12.39 10.51
C VAL A 227 9.36 13.52 11.39
N SER A 228 10.67 13.62 11.50
CA SER A 228 11.31 14.69 12.30
C SER A 228 11.18 16.05 11.61
N ASP A 229 10.61 17.03 12.26
CA ASP A 229 10.49 18.41 11.72
C ASP A 229 11.85 19.06 11.53
N ALA A 230 12.81 18.76 12.40
CA ALA A 230 14.14 19.36 12.34
C ALA A 230 14.98 18.86 11.15
N SER A 231 14.80 17.60 10.73
CA SER A 231 15.62 16.97 9.71
C SER A 231 14.85 16.46 8.49
N GLY A 232 13.52 16.38 8.56
CA GLY A 232 12.67 15.70 7.58
C GLY A 232 12.89 14.19 7.51
N ARG A 233 13.72 13.60 8.40
CA ARG A 233 14.03 12.18 8.37
C ARG A 233 12.94 11.36 9.05
N HIS A 234 12.78 10.14 8.55
CA HIS A 234 11.77 9.20 9.03
C HIS A 234 12.37 8.17 9.98
N SER A 235 11.61 7.81 11.00
CA SER A 235 11.86 6.64 11.84
C SER A 235 10.59 5.80 12.02
N LEU A 236 10.78 4.49 12.15
CA LEU A 236 9.70 3.57 12.52
C LEU A 236 9.65 3.44 14.04
N TRP A 237 8.49 3.72 14.60
CA TRP A 237 8.24 3.69 16.03
C TRP A 237 7.26 2.59 16.42
N GLN A 238 7.48 2.02 17.59
CA GLN A 238 6.54 1.12 18.27
C GLN A 238 5.84 1.88 19.40
N TYR A 239 4.52 1.73 19.45
CA TYR A 239 3.63 2.30 20.46
C TYR A 239 2.81 1.21 21.14
N GLY A 240 2.42 1.42 22.39
CA GLY A 240 1.37 0.63 23.03
C GLY A 240 0.01 0.90 22.39
N LEU A 241 -0.94 -0.03 22.55
CA LEU A 241 -2.34 0.19 22.14
C LEU A 241 -3.00 1.34 22.92
N ASP A 242 -2.40 1.79 24.02
CA ASP A 242 -2.81 2.95 24.82
C ASP A 242 -2.27 4.29 24.28
N GLY A 243 -1.59 4.29 23.14
CA GLY A 243 -1.02 5.48 22.50
C GLY A 243 0.32 5.94 23.09
N LYS A 244 0.92 5.20 24.02
CA LYS A 244 2.21 5.58 24.59
C LYS A 244 3.38 5.09 23.74
N PRO A 245 4.36 5.96 23.42
CA PRO A 245 5.57 5.56 22.72
C PRO A 245 6.36 4.56 23.58
N GLN A 246 6.86 3.50 22.92
CA GLN A 246 7.65 2.46 23.56
C GLN A 246 9.10 2.47 23.07
N ARG A 247 9.30 2.51 21.76
CA ARG A 247 10.64 2.41 21.17
C ARG A 247 10.71 3.01 19.77
N ASP A 248 11.81 3.73 19.48
CA ASP A 248 12.27 4.01 18.12
C ASP A 248 13.03 2.79 17.60
N LEU A 249 12.60 2.24 16.47
CA LEU A 249 13.17 1.02 15.90
C LEU A 249 14.27 1.31 14.88
N THR A 250 14.37 2.53 14.34
CA THR A 250 15.29 2.88 13.25
C THR A 250 16.09 4.16 13.44
N GLU A 251 15.88 4.87 14.55
CA GLU A 251 16.69 6.02 15.00
C GLU A 251 16.91 7.11 13.91
N LEU A 252 15.83 7.54 13.23
CA LEU A 252 15.87 8.52 12.13
C LEU A 252 16.83 8.15 10.98
N ARG A 253 17.03 6.87 10.76
CA ARG A 253 17.96 6.35 9.76
C ARG A 253 17.58 6.77 8.33
N PHE A 254 16.29 6.80 8.00
CA PHE A 254 15.81 6.94 6.63
C PHE A 254 15.48 8.38 6.25
N ALA A 255 15.86 8.78 5.03
CA ALA A 255 15.36 10.01 4.44
C ALA A 255 13.85 9.92 4.19
N ARG A 256 13.36 8.72 3.87
CA ARG A 256 11.93 8.42 3.70
C ARG A 256 11.64 6.95 3.98
N ILE A 257 10.56 6.68 4.67
CA ILE A 257 9.90 5.35 4.72
C ILE A 257 8.61 5.48 3.92
N ASN A 258 8.52 4.77 2.79
CA ASN A 258 7.34 4.78 1.91
C ASN A 258 6.28 3.78 2.37
N GLY A 259 6.65 2.79 3.14
CA GLY A 259 5.76 1.79 3.71
C GLY A 259 6.51 0.67 4.40
N TYR A 260 5.78 -0.18 5.08
CA TYR A 260 6.33 -1.35 5.75
C TYR A 260 5.29 -2.46 5.91
N LEU A 261 5.78 -3.68 6.08
CA LEU A 261 4.99 -4.90 6.29
C LEU A 261 5.47 -5.61 7.53
N THR A 262 4.56 -6.16 8.30
CA THR A 262 4.88 -7.01 9.44
C THR A 262 4.63 -8.47 9.08
N GLY A 263 5.65 -9.31 9.20
CA GLY A 263 5.52 -10.75 8.95
C GLY A 263 4.85 -11.46 10.13
N ALA A 264 3.94 -12.40 9.83
CA ALA A 264 3.29 -13.21 10.87
C ALA A 264 4.25 -14.18 11.55
N ALA A 265 5.25 -14.69 10.85
CA ALA A 265 6.24 -15.65 11.35
C ALA A 265 7.56 -14.94 11.65
N GLY A 266 7.89 -14.78 12.92
CA GLY A 266 9.22 -14.35 13.36
C GLY A 266 9.43 -12.85 13.59
N GLY A 267 8.39 -12.04 13.48
CA GLY A 267 8.47 -10.62 13.85
C GLY A 267 9.27 -9.72 12.89
N LEU A 268 9.74 -10.24 11.75
CA LEU A 268 10.48 -9.47 10.76
C LEU A 268 9.61 -8.34 10.20
N ILE A 269 10.19 -7.14 10.12
CA ILE A 269 9.56 -5.99 9.46
C ILE A 269 10.30 -5.73 8.14
N VAL A 270 9.53 -5.64 7.07
CA VAL A 270 10.03 -5.29 5.74
C VAL A 270 9.74 -3.82 5.49
N LEU A 271 10.76 -3.01 5.29
CA LEU A 271 10.64 -1.59 5.00
C LEU A 271 10.85 -1.35 3.50
N TRP A 272 10.06 -0.50 2.92
CA TRP A 272 10.28 0.10 1.62
C TRP A 272 10.64 1.57 1.85
N ALA A 273 11.89 1.93 1.58
CA ALA A 273 12.46 3.17 2.08
C ALA A 273 13.62 3.70 1.23
N GLN A 274 13.97 4.96 1.47
CA GLN A 274 15.20 5.61 1.01
C GLN A 274 16.07 5.95 2.22
N GLU A 275 17.30 5.50 2.26
CA GLU A 275 18.21 5.84 3.35
C GLU A 275 18.75 7.29 3.21
N GLN A 276 19.02 7.72 1.98
CA GLN A 276 19.40 9.10 1.64
C GLN A 276 18.40 9.70 0.64
N ALA A 277 18.19 11.00 0.69
CA ALA A 277 17.16 11.69 -0.09
C ALA A 277 17.32 11.55 -1.62
N GLU A 278 18.55 11.38 -2.10
CA GLU A 278 18.86 11.27 -3.53
C GLU A 278 19.07 9.82 -4.01
N GLN A 279 18.95 8.85 -3.09
CA GLN A 279 19.03 7.44 -3.44
C GLN A 279 17.69 6.94 -4.00
N GLN A 280 17.76 5.84 -4.75
CA GLN A 280 16.58 5.11 -5.17
C GLN A 280 15.89 4.43 -3.97
N ASP A 281 14.63 4.09 -4.15
CA ASP A 281 13.91 3.26 -3.19
C ASP A 281 14.51 1.86 -3.12
N ASP A 282 14.64 1.34 -1.91
CA ASP A 282 15.09 -0.02 -1.64
C ASP A 282 14.25 -0.72 -0.56
N ILE A 283 14.50 -2.00 -0.37
CA ILE A 283 13.83 -2.82 0.62
C ILE A 283 14.83 -3.17 1.72
N TYR A 284 14.46 -2.87 2.94
CA TYR A 284 15.23 -3.15 4.15
C TYR A 284 14.50 -4.15 5.03
N LEU A 285 15.26 -5.01 5.67
CA LEU A 285 14.76 -5.99 6.62
C LEU A 285 15.19 -5.57 8.02
N LEU A 286 14.21 -5.30 8.87
CA LEU A 286 14.41 -4.92 10.27
C LEU A 286 14.03 -6.09 11.17
N ASP A 287 14.96 -6.50 12.02
CA ASP A 287 14.66 -7.35 13.18
C ASP A 287 14.26 -6.45 14.37
N PRO A 288 12.98 -6.42 14.76
CA PRO A 288 12.52 -5.52 15.82
C PRO A 288 13.08 -5.90 17.19
N SER A 289 13.56 -7.12 17.40
CA SER A 289 14.13 -7.55 18.67
C SER A 289 15.53 -6.98 18.91
N SER A 290 16.37 -6.99 17.88
CA SER A 290 17.75 -6.48 17.94
C SER A 290 17.90 -5.06 17.43
N GLY A 291 16.92 -4.52 16.68
CA GLY A 291 17.02 -3.25 15.96
C GLY A 291 17.93 -3.32 14.74
N LYS A 292 18.40 -4.51 14.35
CA LYS A 292 19.29 -4.66 13.20
C LYS A 292 18.54 -4.48 11.90
N VAL A 293 19.02 -3.53 11.08
CA VAL A 293 18.50 -3.27 9.73
C VAL A 293 19.52 -3.75 8.71
N ARG A 294 19.06 -4.48 7.70
CA ARG A 294 19.86 -4.87 6.52
C ARG A 294 19.10 -4.61 5.24
N GLU A 295 19.79 -4.18 4.23
CA GLU A 295 19.29 -3.99 2.86
C GLU A 295 19.21 -5.34 2.13
N LEU A 296 18.32 -5.46 1.14
CA LEU A 296 18.33 -6.61 0.23
C LEU A 296 19.60 -6.62 -0.62
N PRO A 297 20.10 -7.81 -1.02
CA PRO A 297 21.30 -7.91 -1.85
C PRO A 297 21.05 -7.36 -3.28
N GLU A 298 22.12 -7.35 -4.04
CA GLU A 298 22.09 -7.10 -5.50
C GLU A 298 20.95 -7.85 -6.23
N PRO A 299 20.37 -7.34 -7.32
CA PRO A 299 20.89 -6.23 -8.12
C PRO A 299 20.56 -4.84 -7.55
N ASP A 300 21.46 -3.88 -7.82
CA ASP A 300 21.26 -2.45 -7.52
C ASP A 300 20.26 -1.85 -8.53
N LEU A 301 18.99 -1.96 -8.18
CA LEU A 301 17.87 -1.40 -8.92
C LEU A 301 16.81 -0.91 -7.93
N PRO A 302 16.00 0.09 -8.29
CA PRO A 302 14.88 0.51 -7.45
C PRO A 302 13.95 -0.67 -7.14
N LYS A 303 13.62 -0.83 -5.85
CA LYS A 303 12.75 -1.91 -5.35
C LYS A 303 11.52 -1.31 -4.68
N HIS A 304 10.34 -1.67 -5.18
CA HIS A 304 9.07 -1.08 -4.76
C HIS A 304 8.05 -2.12 -4.36
N ASN A 305 7.08 -1.71 -3.55
CA ASN A 305 5.87 -2.47 -3.21
C ASN A 305 6.16 -3.94 -2.84
N PRO A 306 6.95 -4.18 -1.79
CA PRO A 306 7.21 -5.55 -1.34
C PRO A 306 5.95 -6.22 -0.81
N ALA A 307 5.87 -7.54 -0.97
CA ALA A 307 4.93 -8.39 -0.25
C ALA A 307 5.67 -9.59 0.32
N LEU A 308 5.31 -10.00 1.54
CA LEU A 308 5.97 -11.09 2.28
C LEU A 308 5.11 -12.35 2.18
N SER A 309 5.75 -13.49 1.95
CA SER A 309 5.06 -14.79 1.99
C SER A 309 4.53 -15.10 3.40
N PRO A 310 3.45 -15.89 3.55
CA PRO A 310 2.91 -16.24 4.85
C PRO A 310 3.92 -16.85 5.83
N ASP A 311 4.89 -17.63 5.33
CA ASP A 311 5.96 -18.22 6.16
C ASP A 311 7.15 -17.29 6.40
N GLY A 312 7.15 -16.09 5.81
CA GLY A 312 8.18 -15.06 6.00
C GLY A 312 9.50 -15.31 5.29
N LYS A 313 9.58 -16.30 4.39
CA LYS A 313 10.86 -16.66 3.73
C LYS A 313 11.07 -15.95 2.40
N LEU A 314 9.98 -15.61 1.71
CA LEU A 314 10.01 -15.03 0.38
C LEU A 314 9.48 -13.60 0.42
N ILE A 315 10.12 -12.70 -0.33
CA ILE A 315 9.64 -11.35 -0.59
C ILE A 315 9.52 -11.17 -2.09
N VAL A 316 8.30 -10.93 -2.58
CA VAL A 316 8.08 -10.46 -3.94
C VAL A 316 8.06 -8.95 -3.95
N PHE A 317 8.64 -8.33 -4.97
CA PHE A 317 8.66 -6.89 -5.14
C PHE A 317 8.68 -6.49 -6.61
N ILE A 318 8.48 -5.21 -6.87
CA ILE A 318 8.54 -4.63 -8.20
C ILE A 318 9.88 -3.95 -8.41
N GLY A 319 10.48 -4.20 -9.55
CA GLY A 319 11.66 -3.50 -10.03
C GLY A 319 11.57 -3.16 -11.50
N PRO A 320 12.35 -2.17 -11.99
CA PRO A 320 12.42 -1.87 -13.42
C PRO A 320 13.09 -3.00 -14.19
N ALA A 321 12.61 -3.22 -15.40
CA ALA A 321 13.24 -4.11 -16.39
C ALA A 321 13.00 -3.53 -17.78
N ASN A 322 13.60 -4.14 -18.83
CA ASN A 322 13.71 -3.57 -20.16
C ASN A 322 12.39 -3.06 -20.80
N PHE A 323 11.24 -3.55 -20.36
CA PHE A 323 9.93 -3.23 -20.99
C PHE A 323 8.87 -2.86 -19.94
N GLY A 324 9.25 -2.14 -18.90
CA GLY A 324 8.35 -1.71 -17.83
C GLY A 324 8.77 -2.24 -16.47
N SER A 325 7.85 -2.25 -15.52
CA SER A 325 8.07 -2.79 -14.18
C SER A 325 7.72 -4.28 -14.12
N GLN A 326 8.58 -5.07 -13.49
CA GLN A 326 8.45 -6.53 -13.44
C GLN A 326 8.50 -7.03 -11.98
N LEU A 327 8.07 -8.29 -11.78
CA LEU A 327 8.18 -8.95 -10.48
C LEU A 327 9.54 -9.57 -10.29
N PHE A 328 10.09 -9.37 -9.11
CA PHE A 328 11.29 -10.01 -8.58
C PHE A 328 10.97 -10.72 -7.28
N LEU A 329 11.69 -11.79 -7.01
CA LEU A 329 11.57 -12.61 -5.80
C LEU A 329 12.90 -12.64 -5.07
N TYR A 330 12.90 -12.24 -3.81
CA TYR A 330 13.98 -12.49 -2.88
C TYR A 330 13.65 -13.72 -2.04
N ASP A 331 14.61 -14.63 -1.92
CA ASP A 331 14.55 -15.81 -1.06
C ASP A 331 15.54 -15.63 0.10
N SER A 332 15.02 -15.50 1.32
CA SER A 332 15.83 -15.30 2.53
C SER A 332 16.69 -16.50 2.91
N THR A 333 16.36 -17.70 2.42
CA THR A 333 17.11 -18.94 2.71
C THR A 333 18.36 -19.05 1.86
N THR A 334 18.32 -18.57 0.63
CA THR A 334 19.46 -18.56 -0.32
C THR A 334 20.14 -17.21 -0.42
N ASN A 335 19.51 -16.16 0.10
CA ASN A 335 19.94 -14.76 -0.02
C ASN A 335 20.08 -14.31 -1.49
N GLN A 336 19.19 -14.77 -2.37
CA GLN A 336 19.23 -14.49 -3.80
C GLN A 336 17.99 -13.76 -4.27
N ILE A 337 18.15 -12.93 -5.30
CA ILE A 337 17.06 -12.28 -6.03
C ILE A 337 16.95 -12.88 -7.42
N LYS A 338 15.71 -13.15 -7.86
CA LYS A 338 15.38 -13.68 -9.18
C LYS A 338 14.23 -12.88 -9.80
N GLN A 339 14.38 -12.51 -11.07
CA GLN A 339 13.28 -11.94 -11.84
C GLN A 339 12.26 -13.04 -12.20
N LEU A 340 10.98 -12.78 -11.97
CA LEU A 340 9.89 -13.74 -12.19
C LEU A 340 9.17 -13.52 -13.52
N THR A 341 8.95 -12.25 -13.91
CA THR A 341 8.15 -11.89 -15.08
C THR A 341 9.00 -11.15 -16.12
N PHE A 342 8.73 -11.41 -17.41
CA PHE A 342 9.51 -10.89 -18.53
C PHE A 342 8.65 -10.30 -19.65
N LYS A 343 7.34 -10.53 -19.64
CA LYS A 343 6.43 -10.01 -20.65
C LYS A 343 6.32 -8.49 -20.53
N PRO A 344 6.42 -7.74 -21.65
CA PRO A 344 6.30 -6.29 -21.65
C PRO A 344 5.03 -5.80 -20.96
N GLY A 345 5.13 -4.70 -20.25
CA GLY A 345 4.05 -4.07 -19.48
C GLY A 345 4.49 -3.74 -18.05
N ASN A 346 3.65 -3.02 -17.36
CA ASN A 346 3.88 -2.66 -15.96
C ASN A 346 3.14 -3.63 -15.04
N THR A 347 3.79 -4.02 -13.96
CA THR A 347 3.20 -4.78 -12.87
C THR A 347 3.03 -3.89 -11.65
N HIS A 348 2.03 -4.18 -10.81
CA HIS A 348 1.76 -3.44 -9.58
C HIS A 348 1.09 -4.32 -8.52
N SER A 349 1.12 -3.86 -7.27
CA SER A 349 0.39 -4.44 -6.13
C SER A 349 0.59 -5.96 -5.97
N PRO A 350 1.83 -6.49 -5.95
CA PRO A 350 2.02 -7.91 -5.73
C PRO A 350 1.54 -8.31 -4.32
N MET A 351 0.95 -9.51 -4.19
CA MET A 351 0.46 -10.04 -2.92
C MET A 351 0.58 -11.56 -2.90
N PHE A 352 1.20 -12.12 -1.88
CA PHE A 352 1.13 -13.56 -1.64
C PHE A 352 -0.26 -13.96 -1.12
N VAL A 353 -0.86 -14.96 -1.71
CA VAL A 353 -2.08 -15.62 -1.22
C VAL A 353 -1.81 -16.98 -0.61
N SER A 354 -0.68 -17.55 -0.91
CA SER A 354 -0.08 -18.74 -0.28
C SER A 354 1.45 -18.63 -0.32
N ASN A 355 2.19 -19.61 0.20
CA ASN A 355 3.65 -19.61 0.08
C ASN A 355 4.17 -19.79 -1.36
N THR A 356 3.31 -20.18 -2.29
CA THR A 356 3.66 -20.47 -3.68
C THR A 356 2.88 -19.68 -4.70
N GLU A 357 1.86 -18.93 -4.31
CA GLU A 357 0.98 -18.20 -5.22
C GLU A 357 1.02 -16.71 -4.97
N ILE A 358 1.24 -15.95 -6.04
CA ILE A 358 1.33 -14.49 -6.03
C ILE A 358 0.27 -13.92 -6.96
N LEU A 359 -0.61 -13.09 -6.41
CA LEU A 359 -1.47 -12.21 -7.21
C LEU A 359 -0.74 -10.93 -7.54
N PHE A 360 -0.98 -10.38 -8.71
CA PHE A 360 -0.46 -9.08 -9.11
C PHE A 360 -1.32 -8.44 -10.20
N GLY A 361 -1.32 -7.12 -10.23
CA GLY A 361 -1.90 -6.35 -11.32
C GLY A 361 -0.91 -6.17 -12.46
N SER A 362 -1.37 -6.19 -13.71
CA SER A 362 -0.51 -5.88 -14.85
C SER A 362 -1.31 -5.45 -16.07
N ASN A 363 -0.71 -4.55 -16.87
CA ASN A 363 -1.23 -4.17 -18.18
C ASN A 363 -0.51 -4.90 -19.33
N ARG A 364 0.15 -6.04 -19.06
CA ARG A 364 0.91 -6.85 -20.02
C ARG A 364 0.11 -7.34 -21.23
N ASP A 365 -1.20 -7.38 -21.14
CA ASP A 365 -2.15 -7.72 -22.19
C ASP A 365 -3.04 -6.55 -22.60
N ARG A 366 -2.57 -5.30 -22.41
CA ARG A 366 -3.11 -3.98 -22.73
C ARG A 366 -3.84 -3.29 -21.57
N GLU A 367 -4.78 -3.97 -20.92
CA GLU A 367 -5.55 -3.41 -19.81
C GLU A 367 -4.99 -3.87 -18.46
N ASN A 368 -5.23 -3.09 -17.41
CA ASN A 368 -4.85 -3.49 -16.05
C ASN A 368 -5.78 -4.59 -15.55
N GLU A 369 -5.23 -5.79 -15.47
CA GLU A 369 -5.95 -7.00 -15.06
C GLU A 369 -5.23 -7.71 -13.92
N LEU A 370 -5.95 -8.60 -13.26
CA LEU A 370 -5.42 -9.45 -12.20
C LEU A 370 -4.82 -10.71 -12.78
N TYR A 371 -3.62 -11.03 -12.34
CA TYR A 371 -2.88 -12.25 -12.70
C TYR A 371 -2.50 -13.05 -11.47
N LEU A 372 -2.39 -14.35 -11.65
CA LEU A 372 -1.84 -15.30 -10.68
C LEU A 372 -0.55 -15.87 -11.24
N LEU A 373 0.52 -15.83 -10.45
CA LEU A 373 1.79 -16.51 -10.68
C LEU A 373 1.93 -17.65 -9.68
N ASP A 374 2.19 -18.86 -10.16
CA ASP A 374 2.36 -20.07 -9.34
C ASP A 374 3.83 -20.50 -9.33
N LEU A 375 4.50 -20.32 -8.19
CA LEU A 375 5.92 -20.69 -8.00
C LEU A 375 6.17 -22.20 -7.98
N SER A 376 5.13 -23.02 -7.79
CA SER A 376 5.24 -24.47 -7.82
C SER A 376 5.31 -25.05 -9.24
N GLN A 377 4.97 -24.22 -10.23
CA GLN A 377 4.90 -24.62 -11.64
C GLN A 377 5.87 -23.79 -12.50
N PRO A 378 7.14 -24.22 -12.64
CA PRO A 378 8.08 -23.59 -13.56
C PRO A 378 7.51 -23.57 -14.98
N PHE A 379 7.77 -22.50 -15.72
CA PHE A 379 7.33 -22.41 -17.10
C PHE A 379 8.01 -23.51 -17.93
N GLU A 380 7.23 -24.46 -18.43
CA GLU A 380 7.69 -25.45 -19.40
C GLU A 380 7.47 -24.93 -20.82
N GLU A 381 8.54 -24.72 -21.56
CA GLU A 381 8.46 -24.48 -23.00
C GLU A 381 7.78 -25.67 -23.64
N LYS A 382 6.53 -25.54 -24.12
CA LYS A 382 5.89 -26.58 -24.91
C LYS A 382 6.77 -26.81 -26.12
N LYS A 383 7.55 -27.90 -26.11
CA LYS A 383 8.28 -28.36 -27.30
C LYS A 383 7.25 -28.48 -28.43
N LYS A 384 7.34 -27.58 -29.42
CA LYS A 384 6.56 -27.73 -30.66
C LYS A 384 6.86 -29.10 -31.21
N LYS A 385 5.87 -29.99 -31.21
CA LYS A 385 5.92 -31.25 -31.95
C LYS A 385 5.85 -30.98 -33.42
#